data_212804ddd5f3b33f1c7af6c675f30a0f
#
_entry.id   212804ddd5f3b33f1c7af6c675f30a0f
#
_cell.length_a   1.000
_cell.length_b   1.000
_cell.length_c   1.000
_cell.angle_alpha   90.00
_cell.angle_beta   90.00
_cell.angle_gamma   90.00
#
_symmetry.space_group_name_H-M   'P 1'
#
loop_
_entity.id
_entity.type
_entity.pdbx_description
1 polymer ?
#
loop_
_entity_poly.entity_id
_entity_poly.type
_entity_poly.pdbx_seq_one_letter_code
_entity_poly.pdbx_strand_id
1 'polypeptide(L)'
;GAGDYRAALEALVASLDLSARVRFLGFVTEEDKRALLRRVWALTLASPKEGWGLTNLEAAASGTPVVVSNSPGVRESMRDGETGFLVEHGDVAAFADRLGRLAAAPGLVASMGVTARSFAETFTWDRAARMTETHVRDVMEGK
;
A
#
# COMPACT_ATOMS: atom_id res chain seq x y z
N GLY A 1 -5.67 -7.86 11.80
CA GLY A 1 -4.97 -8.84 12.61
C GLY A 1 -5.44 -8.85 14.06
N ALA A 2 -5.07 -9.88 14.78
CA ALA A 2 -5.39 -10.07 16.20
C ALA A 2 -4.13 -9.83 17.07
N GLY A 3 -3.40 -8.75 16.83
CA GLY A 3 -2.19 -8.42 17.57
C GLY A 3 -2.50 -7.71 18.91
N ASP A 4 -1.52 -7.69 19.81
CA ASP A 4 -1.63 -7.13 21.16
C ASP A 4 -1.98 -5.64 21.17
N TYR A 5 -1.66 -4.92 20.12
CA TYR A 5 -1.98 -3.50 19.95
C TYR A 5 -3.47 -3.21 19.65
N ARG A 6 -4.28 -4.23 19.37
CA ARG A 6 -5.69 -4.02 18.99
C ARG A 6 -6.46 -3.25 20.06
N ALA A 7 -6.35 -3.68 21.32
CA ALA A 7 -7.06 -3.03 22.44
C ALA A 7 -6.65 -1.56 22.59
N ALA A 8 -5.36 -1.24 22.43
CA ALA A 8 -4.86 0.13 22.47
C ALA A 8 -5.43 1.00 21.33
N LEU A 9 -5.54 0.43 20.13
CA LEU A 9 -6.12 1.13 18.97
C LEU A 9 -7.63 1.35 19.14
N GLU A 10 -8.36 0.37 19.67
CA GLU A 10 -9.80 0.52 19.99
C GLU A 10 -10.04 1.59 21.04
N ALA A 11 -9.19 1.65 22.09
CA ALA A 11 -9.24 2.71 23.10
C ALA A 11 -8.93 4.10 22.50
N LEU A 12 -7.93 4.18 21.61
CA LEU A 12 -7.62 5.43 20.91
C LEU A 12 -8.77 5.90 20.03
N VAL A 13 -9.39 5.00 19.27
CA VAL A 13 -10.57 5.31 18.44
C VAL A 13 -11.70 5.85 19.29
N ALA A 14 -11.96 5.24 20.45
CA ALA A 14 -12.98 5.70 21.38
C ALA A 14 -12.65 7.09 21.95
N SER A 15 -11.39 7.33 22.34
CA SER A 15 -10.96 8.62 22.91
C SER A 15 -11.04 9.78 21.90
N LEU A 16 -11.01 9.47 20.61
CA LEU A 16 -11.12 10.43 19.50
C LEU A 16 -12.57 10.58 18.97
N ASP A 17 -13.53 9.91 19.59
CA ASP A 17 -14.93 9.83 19.14
C ASP A 17 -15.10 9.35 17.69
N LEU A 18 -14.26 8.39 17.29
CA LEU A 18 -14.23 7.84 15.93
C LEU A 18 -14.89 6.45 15.80
N SER A 19 -15.55 5.94 16.84
CA SER A 19 -16.11 4.58 16.89
C SER A 19 -17.11 4.30 15.76
N ALA A 20 -17.86 5.31 15.31
CA ALA A 20 -18.79 5.19 14.18
C ALA A 20 -18.10 5.21 12.80
N ARG A 21 -16.82 5.60 12.73
CA ARG A 21 -16.07 5.79 11.48
C ARG A 21 -14.95 4.78 11.28
N VAL A 22 -14.49 4.12 12.33
CA VAL A 22 -13.39 3.12 12.28
C VAL A 22 -13.95 1.73 12.53
N ARG A 23 -13.62 0.78 11.68
CA ARG A 23 -14.03 -0.61 11.79
C ARG A 23 -12.81 -1.53 11.84
N PHE A 24 -12.73 -2.35 12.87
CA PHE A 24 -11.70 -3.38 13.02
C PHE A 24 -12.23 -4.70 12.47
N LEU A 25 -11.82 -5.05 11.26
CA LEU A 25 -12.34 -6.25 10.56
C LEU A 25 -11.72 -7.55 11.10
N GLY A 26 -10.58 -7.49 11.80
CA GLY A 26 -9.87 -8.68 12.24
C GLY A 26 -9.25 -9.46 11.08
N PHE A 27 -9.36 -10.78 11.12
CA PHE A 27 -8.97 -11.63 9.99
C PHE A 27 -10.02 -11.51 8.88
N VAL A 28 -9.57 -11.37 7.66
CA VAL A 28 -10.38 -11.41 6.44
C VAL A 28 -9.81 -12.46 5.48
N THR A 29 -10.66 -13.10 4.72
CA THR A 29 -10.23 -14.05 3.68
C THR A 29 -9.52 -13.32 2.54
N GLU A 30 -8.77 -14.01 1.70
CA GLU A 30 -8.14 -13.43 0.51
C GLU A 30 -9.19 -12.88 -0.48
N GLU A 31 -10.36 -13.51 -0.56
CA GLU A 31 -11.47 -13.05 -1.39
C GLU A 31 -12.03 -11.73 -0.86
N ASP A 32 -12.32 -11.65 0.45
CA ASP A 32 -12.82 -10.45 1.11
C ASP A 32 -11.80 -9.31 1.02
N LYS A 33 -10.50 -9.60 1.21
CA LYS A 33 -9.43 -8.62 1.05
C LYS A 33 -9.43 -8.03 -0.35
N ARG A 34 -9.50 -8.85 -1.39
CA ARG A 34 -9.58 -8.39 -2.79
C ARG A 34 -10.84 -7.57 -3.05
N ALA A 35 -11.98 -8.00 -2.51
CA ALA A 35 -13.24 -7.26 -2.63
C ALA A 35 -13.15 -5.89 -1.94
N LEU A 36 -12.53 -5.81 -0.77
CA LEU A 36 -12.27 -4.56 -0.06
C LEU A 36 -11.35 -3.64 -0.87
N LEU A 37 -10.21 -4.15 -1.34
CA LEU A 37 -9.24 -3.36 -2.10
C LEU A 37 -9.85 -2.73 -3.36
N ARG A 38 -10.78 -3.40 -4.03
CA ARG A 38 -11.49 -2.86 -5.20
C ARG A 38 -12.52 -1.77 -4.88
N ARG A 39 -12.86 -1.59 -3.61
CA ARG A 39 -13.94 -0.67 -3.16
C ARG A 39 -13.44 0.52 -2.38
N VAL A 40 -12.24 0.45 -1.83
CA VAL A 40 -11.66 1.54 -1.05
C VAL A 40 -11.05 2.60 -1.96
N TRP A 41 -10.99 3.82 -1.49
CA TRP A 41 -10.40 4.94 -2.23
C TRP A 41 -8.88 4.98 -2.13
N ALA A 42 -8.32 4.45 -1.06
CA ALA A 42 -6.89 4.29 -0.87
C ALA A 42 -6.58 3.19 0.14
N LEU A 43 -5.41 2.57 0.01
CA LEU A 43 -4.77 1.78 1.06
C LEU A 43 -3.76 2.65 1.79
N THR A 44 -3.61 2.46 3.10
CA THR A 44 -2.54 3.09 3.89
C THR A 44 -1.63 2.04 4.53
N LEU A 45 -0.32 2.30 4.51
CA LEU A 45 0.68 1.47 5.18
C LEU A 45 1.73 2.38 5.82
N ALA A 46 1.60 2.59 7.13
CA ALA A 46 2.46 3.47 7.91
C ALA A 46 3.62 2.71 8.59
N SER A 47 4.11 1.64 8.00
CA SER A 47 5.20 0.83 8.56
C SER A 47 6.54 1.55 8.47
N PRO A 48 7.39 1.47 9.52
CA PRO A 48 8.76 2.00 9.48
C PRO A 48 9.68 1.18 8.59
N LYS A 49 9.33 -0.08 8.33
CA LYS A 49 10.10 -1.01 7.49
C LYS A 49 9.23 -2.19 7.08
N GLU A 50 9.36 -2.59 5.83
CA GLU A 50 8.73 -3.79 5.26
C GLU A 50 9.76 -4.59 4.47
N GLY A 51 9.46 -5.86 4.19
CA GLY A 51 10.25 -6.66 3.25
C GLY A 51 10.18 -6.09 1.84
N TRP A 52 8.95 -5.87 1.34
CA TRP A 52 8.72 -5.31 -0.01
C TRP A 52 7.36 -4.60 -0.19
N GLY A 53 6.52 -4.55 0.82
CA GLY A 53 5.21 -3.90 0.70
C GLY A 53 4.25 -4.64 -0.24
N LEU A 54 4.15 -5.96 -0.15
CA LEU A 54 3.24 -6.76 -0.99
C LEU A 54 1.80 -6.26 -0.96
N THR A 55 1.33 -5.77 0.19
CA THR A 55 -0.01 -5.20 0.34
C THR A 55 -0.23 -3.99 -0.57
N ASN A 56 0.82 -3.20 -0.84
CA ASN A 56 0.74 -2.09 -1.79
C ASN A 56 0.55 -2.59 -3.21
N LEU A 57 1.26 -3.65 -3.61
CA LEU A 57 1.10 -4.27 -4.92
C LEU A 57 -0.28 -4.94 -5.09
N GLU A 58 -0.81 -5.54 -4.04
CA GLU A 58 -2.18 -6.08 -4.02
C GLU A 58 -3.23 -4.97 -4.22
N ALA A 59 -3.04 -3.82 -3.56
CA ALA A 59 -3.89 -2.65 -3.75
C ALA A 59 -3.75 -2.11 -5.19
N ALA A 60 -2.52 -1.94 -5.66
CA ALA A 60 -2.22 -1.49 -7.01
C ALA A 60 -2.85 -2.41 -8.08
N ALA A 61 -2.70 -3.74 -7.95
CA ALA A 61 -3.33 -4.73 -8.82
C ALA A 61 -4.87 -4.66 -8.80
N SER A 62 -5.44 -4.18 -7.70
CA SER A 62 -6.87 -3.93 -7.55
C SER A 62 -7.32 -2.58 -8.11
N GLY A 63 -6.41 -1.75 -8.61
CA GLY A 63 -6.68 -0.40 -9.09
C GLY A 63 -6.87 0.62 -7.97
N THR A 64 -6.27 0.38 -6.81
CA THR A 64 -6.40 1.23 -5.61
C THR A 64 -5.07 1.94 -5.34
N PRO A 65 -5.06 3.28 -5.33
CA PRO A 65 -3.87 4.05 -4.97
C PRO A 65 -3.49 3.86 -3.50
N VAL A 66 -2.24 4.15 -3.17
CA VAL A 66 -1.71 3.97 -1.82
C VAL A 66 -1.22 5.29 -1.22
N VAL A 67 -1.32 5.43 0.12
CA VAL A 67 -0.64 6.48 0.89
C VAL A 67 0.21 5.78 1.93
N VAL A 68 1.53 5.82 1.79
CA VAL A 68 2.42 4.93 2.53
C VAL A 68 3.67 5.64 3.05
N SER A 69 4.28 5.07 4.08
CA SER A 69 5.54 5.59 4.61
C SER A 69 6.68 5.51 3.59
N ASN A 70 7.49 6.56 3.50
CA ASN A 70 8.76 6.58 2.79
C ASN A 70 9.81 5.78 3.59
N SER A 71 9.69 4.48 3.54
CA SER A 71 10.54 3.55 4.28
C SER A 71 11.05 2.41 3.40
N PRO A 72 12.19 1.78 3.77
CA PRO A 72 12.73 0.65 3.01
C PRO A 72 11.71 -0.47 2.81
N GLY A 73 11.67 -1.05 1.62
CA GLY A 73 10.73 -2.07 1.20
C GLY A 73 9.37 -1.53 0.77
N VAL A 74 8.88 -0.47 1.41
CA VAL A 74 7.60 0.16 1.06
C VAL A 74 7.72 0.98 -0.22
N ARG A 75 8.74 1.84 -0.30
CA ARG A 75 8.96 2.76 -1.43
C ARG A 75 9.19 2.05 -2.77
N GLU A 76 9.72 0.82 -2.76
CA GLU A 76 9.99 0.05 -3.97
C GLU A 76 8.71 -0.56 -4.58
N SER A 77 7.63 -0.64 -3.80
CA SER A 77 6.35 -1.22 -4.20
C SER A 77 5.34 -0.23 -4.76
N MET A 78 5.78 1.03 -4.99
CA MET A 78 4.92 2.07 -5.54
C MET A 78 5.74 3.15 -6.27
N ARG A 79 5.08 4.08 -6.93
CA ARG A 79 5.68 5.28 -7.54
C ARG A 79 4.99 6.54 -6.99
N ASP A 80 5.78 7.40 -6.36
CA ASP A 80 5.28 8.62 -5.73
C ASP A 80 4.67 9.57 -6.78
N GLY A 81 3.48 10.08 -6.47
CA GLY A 81 2.70 10.95 -7.36
C GLY A 81 2.02 10.25 -8.53
N GLU A 82 2.37 9.00 -8.85
CA GLU A 82 1.80 8.24 -9.98
C GLU A 82 0.82 7.16 -9.53
N THR A 83 1.23 6.31 -8.57
CA THR A 83 0.43 5.19 -8.06
C THR A 83 -0.11 5.43 -6.66
N GLY A 84 0.19 6.58 -6.08
CA GLY A 84 -0.14 6.98 -4.72
C GLY A 84 0.83 8.04 -4.21
N PHE A 85 0.97 8.14 -2.89
CA PHE A 85 1.84 9.11 -2.25
C PHE A 85 2.76 8.47 -1.21
N LEU A 86 4.04 8.88 -1.23
CA LEU A 86 4.99 8.64 -0.15
C LEU A 86 4.89 9.77 0.88
N VAL A 87 4.94 9.40 2.14
CA VAL A 87 4.91 10.33 3.28
C VAL A 87 6.00 9.91 4.26
N GLU A 88 6.71 10.86 4.83
CA GLU A 88 7.71 10.55 5.85
C GLU A 88 7.08 9.79 7.03
N HIS A 89 7.80 8.77 7.52
CA HIS A 89 7.28 7.94 8.59
C HIS A 89 7.01 8.76 9.85
N GLY A 90 5.79 8.62 10.41
CA GLY A 90 5.37 9.36 11.59
C GLY A 90 4.79 10.75 11.30
N ASP A 91 4.82 11.24 10.07
CA ASP A 91 4.17 12.52 9.71
C ASP A 91 2.67 12.33 9.49
N VAL A 92 1.94 12.37 10.61
CA VAL A 92 0.47 12.22 10.64
C VAL A 92 -0.23 13.31 9.83
N ALA A 93 0.30 14.53 9.85
CA ALA A 93 -0.30 15.67 9.15
C ALA A 93 -0.20 15.50 7.64
N ALA A 94 0.96 15.07 7.14
CA ALA A 94 1.13 14.77 5.72
C ALA A 94 0.27 13.56 5.28
N PHE A 95 0.15 12.51 6.10
CA PHE A 95 -0.78 11.41 5.81
C PHE A 95 -2.22 11.91 5.66
N ALA A 96 -2.69 12.74 6.61
CA ALA A 96 -4.03 13.30 6.59
C ALA A 96 -4.24 14.19 5.33
N ASP A 97 -3.26 15.01 4.97
CA ASP A 97 -3.30 15.85 3.75
C ASP A 97 -3.44 14.99 2.49
N ARG A 98 -2.60 13.96 2.32
CA ARG A 98 -2.65 13.08 1.13
C ARG A 98 -3.97 12.30 1.03
N LEU A 99 -4.47 11.78 2.15
CA LEU A 99 -5.79 11.14 2.19
C LEU A 99 -6.92 12.13 1.89
N GLY A 100 -6.86 13.33 2.45
CA GLY A 100 -7.81 14.41 2.17
C GLY A 100 -7.82 14.80 0.69
N ARG A 101 -6.65 14.88 0.06
CA ARG A 101 -6.51 15.15 -1.38
C ARG A 101 -7.19 14.08 -2.24
N LEU A 102 -7.01 12.79 -1.91
CA LEU A 102 -7.69 11.70 -2.61
C LEU A 102 -9.20 11.77 -2.38
N ALA A 103 -9.65 12.01 -1.13
CA ALA A 103 -11.06 12.11 -0.79
C ALA A 103 -11.76 13.29 -1.51
N ALA A 104 -11.05 14.39 -1.77
CA ALA A 104 -11.60 15.55 -2.48
C ALA A 104 -11.60 15.39 -4.02
N ALA A 105 -10.90 14.41 -4.57
CA ALA A 105 -10.67 14.30 -6.01
C ALA A 105 -10.89 12.87 -6.55
N PRO A 106 -12.16 12.44 -6.77
CA PRO A 106 -12.45 11.09 -7.29
C PRO A 106 -11.77 10.79 -8.63
N GLY A 107 -11.60 11.79 -9.49
CA GLY A 107 -10.88 11.65 -10.76
C GLY A 107 -9.38 11.33 -10.56
N LEU A 108 -8.75 11.87 -9.51
CA LEU A 108 -7.38 11.54 -9.15
C LEU A 108 -7.25 10.09 -8.67
N VAL A 109 -8.20 9.63 -7.83
CA VAL A 109 -8.26 8.23 -7.39
C VAL A 109 -8.35 7.30 -8.59
N ALA A 110 -9.23 7.58 -9.53
CA ALA A 110 -9.42 6.77 -10.74
C ALA A 110 -8.16 6.75 -11.62
N SER A 111 -7.54 7.91 -11.88
CA SER A 111 -6.34 7.99 -12.71
C SER A 111 -5.14 7.31 -12.08
N MET A 112 -4.91 7.54 -10.79
CA MET A 112 -3.84 6.84 -10.04
C MET A 112 -4.10 5.33 -9.97
N GLY A 113 -5.36 4.90 -9.81
CA GLY A 113 -5.74 3.49 -9.81
C GLY A 113 -5.40 2.77 -11.11
N VAL A 114 -5.64 3.41 -12.26
CA VAL A 114 -5.24 2.87 -13.58
C VAL A 114 -3.71 2.73 -13.67
N THR A 115 -2.97 3.76 -13.29
CA THR A 115 -1.51 3.74 -13.31
C THR A 115 -0.96 2.70 -12.33
N ALA A 116 -1.54 2.61 -11.12
CA ALA A 116 -1.15 1.64 -10.12
C ALA A 116 -1.33 0.20 -10.63
N ARG A 117 -2.45 -0.09 -11.27
CA ARG A 117 -2.69 -1.41 -11.85
C ARG A 117 -1.66 -1.75 -12.94
N SER A 118 -1.41 -0.85 -13.87
CA SER A 118 -0.41 -1.03 -14.92
C SER A 118 0.99 -1.25 -14.32
N PHE A 119 1.33 -0.55 -13.23
CA PHE A 119 2.58 -0.76 -12.51
C PHE A 119 2.63 -2.15 -11.87
N ALA A 120 1.58 -2.59 -11.18
CA ALA A 120 1.53 -3.91 -10.54
C ALA A 120 1.65 -5.05 -11.58
N GLU A 121 1.06 -4.91 -12.75
CA GLU A 121 1.13 -5.89 -13.85
C GLU A 121 2.56 -6.09 -14.39
N THR A 122 3.50 -5.19 -14.09
CA THR A 122 4.92 -5.37 -14.44
C THR A 122 5.64 -6.41 -13.56
N PHE A 123 5.08 -6.78 -12.42
CA PHE A 123 5.66 -7.75 -11.47
C PHE A 123 5.10 -9.15 -11.77
N THR A 124 5.82 -9.90 -12.61
CA THR A 124 5.47 -11.27 -12.97
C THR A 124 6.58 -12.24 -12.58
N TRP A 125 6.22 -13.49 -12.31
CA TRP A 125 7.18 -14.54 -12.04
C TRP A 125 8.18 -14.73 -13.18
N ASP A 126 7.72 -14.65 -14.42
CA ASP A 126 8.60 -14.75 -15.60
C ASP A 126 9.63 -13.64 -15.67
N ARG A 127 9.23 -12.41 -15.29
CA ARG A 127 10.17 -11.28 -15.22
C ARG A 127 11.18 -11.50 -14.09
N ALA A 128 10.72 -11.90 -12.91
CA ALA A 128 11.59 -12.18 -11.78
C ALA A 128 12.60 -13.28 -12.11
N ALA A 129 12.16 -14.38 -12.74
CA ALA A 129 13.02 -15.47 -13.17
C ALA A 129 14.10 -14.99 -14.16
N ARG A 130 13.70 -14.24 -15.19
CA ARG A 130 14.67 -13.69 -16.18
C ARG A 130 15.69 -12.74 -15.53
N MET A 131 15.24 -11.86 -14.62
CA MET A 131 16.15 -10.95 -13.92
C MET A 131 17.14 -11.71 -13.05
N THR A 132 16.68 -12.74 -12.35
CA THR A 132 17.54 -13.60 -11.52
C THR A 132 18.56 -14.35 -12.39
N GLU A 133 18.11 -14.94 -13.50
CA GLU A 133 19.00 -15.63 -14.44
C GLU A 133 20.10 -14.70 -15.00
N THR A 134 19.70 -13.49 -15.42
CA THR A 134 20.63 -12.48 -15.92
C THR A 134 21.66 -12.13 -14.85
N HIS A 135 21.21 -11.82 -13.62
CA HIS A 135 22.10 -11.47 -12.52
C HIS A 135 23.10 -12.60 -12.18
N VAL A 136 22.62 -13.84 -12.11
CA VAL A 136 23.49 -15.00 -11.86
C VAL A 136 24.53 -15.14 -12.97
N ARG A 137 24.14 -14.98 -14.24
CA ARG A 137 25.06 -15.02 -15.38
C ARG A 137 26.12 -13.92 -15.30
N ASP A 138 25.73 -12.68 -15.02
CA ASP A 138 26.64 -11.55 -14.88
C ASP A 138 27.67 -11.78 -13.76
N VAL A 139 27.24 -12.29 -12.61
CA VAL A 139 28.15 -12.67 -11.51
C VAL A 139 29.13 -13.77 -11.94
N MET A 140 28.66 -14.78 -12.66
CA MET A 140 29.55 -15.87 -13.15
C MET A 140 30.55 -15.37 -14.20
N GLU A 141 30.21 -14.34 -14.97
CA GLU A 141 31.08 -13.72 -15.99
C GLU A 141 31.97 -12.59 -15.41
N GLY A 142 31.87 -12.31 -14.13
CA GLY A 142 32.67 -11.28 -13.45
C GLY A 142 32.29 -9.82 -13.80
N LYS A 143 31.03 -9.59 -14.15
CA LYS A 143 30.47 -8.26 -14.50
C LYS A 143 29.80 -7.60 -13.29
#